data_8cb104457c9b7ca134764bf095839efe
#
_entry.id   8cb104457c9b7ca134764bf095839efe
#
_cell.length_a   1.000
_cell.length_b   1.000
_cell.length_c   1.000
_cell.angle_alpha   90.00
_cell.angle_beta   90.00
_cell.angle_gamma   90.00
#
_symmetry.space_group_name_H-M   'P 1'
#
loop_
_entity.id
_entity.type
_entity.pdbx_description
1 polymer ?
#
loop_
_entity_poly.entity_id
_entity_poly.type
_entity_poly.pdbx_seq_one_letter_code
_entity_poly.pdbx_strand_id
1 'polypeptide(L)'
;MKHFKLIITLLILPLLQGCAETAGPSNSGVYLLLDTSGTYTKELDNALKLVNVLLVKLESSDSLAVARIDTGSFSEKDIVAKTTFNDRPSEANKQKRHFRESMDNFVKEVKPSKYTDITGGVLQAAEYLNEKNTGRKTILIYSDLKEELPDGYVRDIPFQLEGFDIVALNVTKLRSDNIDPREYMDRLEDWQRRVEEGGGSWRVINDMDRLERIING
;
A
#
# COMPACT_ATOMS: atom_id res chain seq x y z
N MET A 1 21.34 30.62 -76.46
CA MET A 1 20.33 30.84 -75.42
C MET A 1 20.30 29.60 -74.53
N LYS A 2 20.93 29.69 -73.35
CA LYS A 2 21.17 28.56 -72.47
C LYS A 2 20.06 28.49 -71.41
N HIS A 3 19.28 27.40 -71.37
CA HIS A 3 18.25 27.17 -70.37
C HIS A 3 18.92 26.80 -69.04
N PHE A 4 18.81 27.66 -68.05
CA PHE A 4 19.22 27.41 -66.67
C PHE A 4 18.10 26.66 -65.94
N LYS A 5 18.26 25.36 -65.74
CA LYS A 5 17.33 24.56 -64.96
C LYS A 5 17.64 24.69 -63.50
N LEU A 6 16.82 25.43 -62.76
CA LEU A 6 16.87 25.56 -61.31
C LEU A 6 16.31 24.27 -60.69
N ILE A 7 17.17 23.43 -60.13
CA ILE A 7 16.75 22.27 -59.33
C ILE A 7 16.53 22.73 -57.91
N ILE A 8 15.28 22.87 -57.54
CA ILE A 8 14.89 23.07 -56.12
C ILE A 8 14.91 21.72 -55.44
N THR A 9 15.99 21.43 -54.72
CA THR A 9 16.07 20.28 -53.83
C THR A 9 15.32 20.62 -52.54
N LEU A 10 14.06 20.13 -52.46
CA LEU A 10 13.23 20.22 -51.25
C LEU A 10 13.82 19.27 -50.20
N LEU A 11 14.55 19.83 -49.22
CA LEU A 11 15.08 19.09 -48.08
C LEU A 11 13.95 18.79 -47.12
N ILE A 12 13.37 17.58 -47.23
CA ILE A 12 12.39 17.07 -46.26
C ILE A 12 13.14 16.69 -45.00
N LEU A 13 13.11 17.56 -44.00
CA LEU A 13 13.58 17.28 -42.64
C LEU A 13 12.54 16.35 -41.98
N PRO A 14 12.86 15.10 -41.62
CA PRO A 14 11.95 14.28 -40.82
C PRO A 14 11.90 14.91 -39.41
N LEU A 15 10.76 15.47 -39.06
CA LEU A 15 10.40 15.80 -37.69
C LEU A 15 10.33 14.48 -36.90
N LEU A 16 11.42 14.08 -36.30
CA LEU A 16 11.43 13.08 -35.23
C LEU A 16 10.68 13.71 -34.04
N GLN A 17 9.37 13.60 -34.05
CA GLN A 17 8.55 13.74 -32.85
C GLN A 17 8.88 12.51 -31.98
N GLY A 18 9.96 12.59 -31.21
CA GLY A 18 10.17 11.73 -30.08
C GLY A 18 9.05 12.03 -29.11
N CYS A 19 8.07 11.13 -28.98
CA CYS A 19 7.26 11.03 -27.80
C CYS A 19 8.24 10.79 -26.65
N ALA A 20 8.66 11.85 -25.95
CA ALA A 20 9.20 11.70 -24.62
C ALA A 20 8.02 11.16 -23.80
N GLU A 21 7.94 9.84 -23.62
CA GLU A 21 7.17 9.29 -22.51
C GLU A 21 7.74 10.00 -21.27
N THR A 22 6.94 10.90 -20.71
CA THR A 22 7.26 11.47 -19.40
C THR A 22 7.22 10.29 -18.45
N ALA A 23 8.40 9.79 -18.09
CA ALA A 23 8.52 8.79 -17.06
C ALA A 23 7.72 9.29 -15.86
N GLY A 24 6.69 8.53 -15.45
CA GLY A 24 5.90 8.87 -14.29
C GLY A 24 6.77 9.04 -13.05
N PRO A 25 6.23 9.55 -11.95
CA PRO A 25 7.00 9.71 -10.72
C PRO A 25 7.71 8.40 -10.35
N SER A 26 9.00 8.46 -10.02
CA SER A 26 9.81 7.29 -9.64
C SER A 26 9.70 6.93 -8.16
N ASN A 27 9.04 7.79 -7.36
CA ASN A 27 8.87 7.61 -5.93
C ASN A 27 7.85 6.52 -5.59
N SER A 28 7.99 5.93 -4.42
CA SER A 28 7.12 4.89 -3.91
C SER A 28 6.20 5.43 -2.82
N GLY A 29 4.95 4.96 -2.82
CA GLY A 29 4.02 5.15 -1.72
C GLY A 29 3.66 3.81 -1.10
N VAL A 30 3.82 3.71 0.20
CA VAL A 30 3.45 2.52 0.97
C VAL A 30 2.42 2.89 2.03
N TYR A 31 1.33 2.16 2.06
CA TYR A 31 0.31 2.28 3.10
C TYR A 31 0.17 0.95 3.83
N LEU A 32 0.45 0.92 5.12
CA LEU A 32 0.35 -0.28 5.95
C LEU A 32 -0.92 -0.22 6.81
N LEU A 33 -1.79 -1.19 6.63
CA LEU A 33 -2.97 -1.43 7.43
C LEU A 33 -2.64 -2.46 8.51
N LEU A 34 -2.80 -2.09 9.78
CA LEU A 34 -2.53 -2.96 10.93
C LEU A 34 -3.83 -3.40 11.59
N ASP A 35 -4.03 -4.69 11.62
CA ASP A 35 -5.09 -5.28 12.42
C ASP A 35 -4.66 -5.29 13.89
N THR A 36 -5.51 -4.74 14.74
CA THR A 36 -5.34 -4.73 16.20
C THR A 36 -6.50 -5.43 16.91
N SER A 37 -7.25 -6.26 16.19
CA SER A 37 -8.26 -7.15 16.78
C SER A 37 -7.64 -8.09 17.84
N GLY A 38 -8.46 -8.67 18.69
CA GLY A 38 -7.99 -9.37 19.89
C GLY A 38 -6.99 -10.51 19.65
N THR A 39 -7.02 -11.15 18.49
CA THR A 39 -6.08 -12.20 18.09
C THR A 39 -4.74 -11.62 17.60
N TYR A 40 -4.77 -10.44 16.98
CA TYR A 40 -3.62 -9.84 16.29
C TYR A 40 -2.76 -8.93 17.16
N THR A 41 -3.26 -8.49 18.32
CA THR A 41 -2.48 -7.63 19.24
C THR A 41 -1.12 -8.24 19.62
N LYS A 42 -1.01 -9.57 19.63
CA LYS A 42 0.24 -10.29 19.93
C LYS A 42 1.27 -10.22 18.79
N GLU A 43 0.84 -9.89 17.58
CA GLU A 43 1.67 -9.82 16.39
C GLU A 43 2.26 -8.42 16.14
N LEU A 44 1.92 -7.44 16.97
CA LEU A 44 2.35 -6.05 16.78
C LEU A 44 3.87 -5.86 16.83
N ASP A 45 4.60 -6.68 17.58
CA ASP A 45 6.07 -6.65 17.60
C ASP A 45 6.65 -7.02 16.22
N ASN A 46 6.02 -7.95 15.50
CA ASN A 46 6.40 -8.29 14.14
C ASN A 46 6.00 -7.18 13.15
N ALA A 47 4.87 -6.52 13.36
CA ALA A 47 4.49 -5.34 12.59
C ALA A 47 5.49 -4.19 12.77
N LEU A 48 6.01 -3.95 13.99
CA LEU A 48 7.09 -2.98 14.22
C LEU A 48 8.38 -3.32 13.47
N LYS A 49 8.76 -4.60 13.40
CA LYS A 49 9.91 -5.02 12.59
C LYS A 49 9.69 -4.66 11.12
N LEU A 50 8.49 -4.92 10.58
CA LEU A 50 8.12 -4.52 9.22
C LEU A 50 8.27 -3.01 9.03
N VAL A 51 7.71 -2.19 9.93
CA VAL A 51 7.83 -0.73 9.84
C VAL A 51 9.30 -0.30 9.85
N ASN A 52 10.15 -0.91 10.68
CA ASN A 52 11.57 -0.60 10.69
C ASN A 52 12.25 -0.94 9.35
N VAL A 53 11.89 -2.07 8.70
CA VAL A 53 12.38 -2.43 7.36
C VAL A 53 11.93 -1.38 6.34
N LEU A 54 10.65 -0.97 6.36
CA LEU A 54 10.12 0.09 5.48
C LEU A 54 10.88 1.41 5.66
N LEU A 55 11.11 1.83 6.92
CA LEU A 55 11.85 3.07 7.21
C LEU A 55 13.31 3.02 6.74
N VAL A 56 13.93 1.86 6.67
CA VAL A 56 15.29 1.70 6.12
C VAL A 56 15.28 1.76 4.59
N LYS A 57 14.30 1.13 3.96
CA LYS A 57 14.24 0.94 2.50
C LYS A 57 13.71 2.16 1.75
N LEU A 58 12.71 2.86 2.32
CA LEU A 58 12.13 4.03 1.67
C LEU A 58 13.12 5.19 1.66
N GLU A 59 13.16 5.89 0.54
CA GLU A 59 14.10 6.97 0.27
C GLU A 59 13.42 8.36 0.32
N SER A 60 14.15 9.38 -0.06
CA SER A 60 13.62 10.73 -0.22
C SER A 60 12.50 10.75 -1.25
N SER A 61 11.49 11.59 -1.02
CA SER A 61 10.26 11.70 -1.81
C SER A 61 9.31 10.50 -1.74
N ASP A 62 9.71 9.38 -1.14
CA ASP A 62 8.80 8.28 -0.86
C ASP A 62 7.80 8.66 0.25
N SER A 63 6.64 8.02 0.23
CA SER A 63 5.59 8.23 1.22
C SER A 63 5.31 6.95 2.02
N LEU A 64 5.15 7.10 3.32
CA LEU A 64 4.73 6.03 4.21
C LEU A 64 3.57 6.48 5.07
N ALA A 65 2.54 5.65 5.14
CA ALA A 65 1.48 5.79 6.13
C ALA A 65 1.23 4.45 6.82
N VAL A 66 0.86 4.51 8.09
CA VAL A 66 0.42 3.35 8.87
C VAL A 66 -0.89 3.70 9.55
N ALA A 67 -1.88 2.85 9.41
CA ALA A 67 -3.18 2.99 10.04
C ALA A 67 -3.61 1.68 10.69
N ARG A 68 -4.43 1.79 11.74
CA ARG A 68 -5.09 0.66 12.37
C ARG A 68 -6.47 0.45 11.72
N ILE A 69 -6.91 -0.79 11.62
CA ILE A 69 -8.22 -1.15 11.03
C ILE A 69 -9.16 -1.77 12.06
N ASP A 70 -9.06 -1.33 13.31
CA ASP A 70 -9.76 -1.86 14.47
C ASP A 70 -11.06 -1.12 14.81
N THR A 71 -11.45 -0.15 13.99
CA THR A 71 -12.72 0.56 14.16
C THR A 71 -13.81 -0.03 13.27
N GLY A 72 -15.07 0.10 13.70
CA GLY A 72 -16.20 -0.33 12.88
C GLY A 72 -16.53 0.61 11.73
N SER A 73 -15.79 1.70 11.57
CA SER A 73 -15.89 2.66 10.49
C SER A 73 -14.57 3.38 10.34
N PHE A 74 -13.74 2.96 9.40
CA PHE A 74 -12.43 3.53 9.16
C PHE A 74 -12.50 5.03 8.81
N SER A 75 -11.59 5.80 9.36
CA SER A 75 -11.47 7.24 9.14
C SER A 75 -10.02 7.72 9.27
N GLU A 76 -9.74 8.98 8.92
CA GLU A 76 -8.41 9.57 9.09
C GLU A 76 -7.87 9.52 10.54
N LYS A 77 -8.75 9.41 11.55
CA LYS A 77 -8.35 9.26 12.96
C LYS A 77 -7.68 7.93 13.25
N ASP A 78 -7.84 6.97 12.36
CA ASP A 78 -7.24 5.64 12.48
C ASP A 78 -5.81 5.61 11.92
N ILE A 79 -5.38 6.70 11.29
CA ILE A 79 -3.99 6.86 10.84
C ILE A 79 -3.08 7.10 12.05
N VAL A 80 -2.19 6.17 12.30
CA VAL A 80 -1.21 6.23 13.41
C VAL A 80 -0.07 7.18 13.09
N ALA A 81 0.47 7.08 11.89
CA ALA A 81 1.55 7.94 11.39
C ALA A 81 1.50 8.04 9.88
N LYS A 82 1.80 9.21 9.32
CA LYS A 82 1.94 9.42 7.88
C LYS A 82 3.03 10.46 7.58
N THR A 83 3.84 10.23 6.54
CA THR A 83 4.86 11.19 6.10
C THR A 83 5.21 10.99 4.64
N THR A 84 5.66 12.05 3.98
CA THR A 84 6.47 12.00 2.77
C THR A 84 7.87 12.44 3.15
N PHE A 85 8.88 11.63 2.87
CA PHE A 85 10.25 11.89 3.26
C PHE A 85 10.84 13.05 2.47
N ASN A 86 11.48 13.97 3.19
CA ASN A 86 12.09 15.17 2.60
C ASN A 86 13.31 14.80 1.72
N ASP A 87 13.56 15.59 0.70
CA ASP A 87 14.71 15.41 -0.19
C ASP A 87 16.07 15.64 0.50
N ARG A 88 16.05 16.33 1.64
CA ARG A 88 17.26 16.53 2.45
C ARG A 88 17.45 15.36 3.40
N PRO A 89 18.56 14.58 3.28
CA PRO A 89 18.75 13.35 4.08
C PRO A 89 18.67 13.57 5.60
N SER A 90 19.12 14.72 6.11
CA SER A 90 19.07 15.03 7.54
C SER A 90 17.62 15.19 8.03
N GLU A 91 16.75 15.82 7.23
CA GLU A 91 15.34 15.98 7.54
C GLU A 91 14.58 14.65 7.39
N ALA A 92 14.84 13.90 6.31
CA ALA A 92 14.30 12.56 6.12
C ALA A 92 14.62 11.65 7.32
N ASN A 93 15.87 11.68 7.81
CA ASN A 93 16.27 10.92 8.98
C ASN A 93 15.56 11.35 10.27
N LYS A 94 15.26 12.64 10.43
CA LYS A 94 14.45 13.13 11.56
C LYS A 94 13.00 12.63 11.45
N GLN A 95 12.42 12.70 10.24
CA GLN A 95 11.06 12.21 9.98
C GLN A 95 10.97 10.70 10.26
N LYS A 96 11.96 9.89 9.83
CA LYS A 96 12.00 8.45 10.10
C LYS A 96 12.06 8.14 11.59
N ARG A 97 12.88 8.89 12.37
CA ARG A 97 12.91 8.71 13.83
C ARG A 97 11.59 9.06 14.49
N HIS A 98 11.00 10.20 14.12
CA HIS A 98 9.70 10.61 14.66
C HIS A 98 8.59 9.61 14.29
N PHE A 99 8.60 9.10 13.06
CA PHE A 99 7.66 8.06 12.64
C PHE A 99 7.81 6.80 13.51
N ARG A 100 9.03 6.35 13.75
CA ARG A 100 9.31 5.22 14.62
C ARG A 100 8.82 5.46 16.05
N GLU A 101 9.09 6.63 16.63
CA GLU A 101 8.61 7.00 17.97
C GLU A 101 7.08 6.94 18.05
N SER A 102 6.37 7.43 17.03
CA SER A 102 4.92 7.35 16.95
C SER A 102 4.44 5.89 16.95
N MET A 103 5.11 5.01 16.20
CA MET A 103 4.77 3.60 16.17
C MET A 103 5.06 2.88 17.49
N ASP A 104 6.21 3.16 18.13
CA ASP A 104 6.58 2.60 19.43
C ASP A 104 5.56 3.02 20.53
N ASN A 105 5.06 4.25 20.48
CA ASN A 105 4.02 4.74 21.40
C ASN A 105 2.67 4.06 21.11
N PHE A 106 2.29 3.96 19.84
CA PHE A 106 1.05 3.30 19.44
C PHE A 106 0.99 1.86 19.97
N VAL A 107 2.04 1.07 19.76
CA VAL A 107 2.06 -0.35 20.19
C VAL A 107 1.95 -0.50 21.70
N LYS A 108 2.47 0.47 22.48
CA LYS A 108 2.34 0.46 23.95
C LYS A 108 0.92 0.80 24.44
N GLU A 109 0.17 1.59 23.68
CA GLU A 109 -1.11 2.16 24.12
C GLU A 109 -2.32 1.46 23.46
N VAL A 110 -2.12 0.76 22.34
CA VAL A 110 -3.20 0.12 21.60
C VAL A 110 -3.93 -0.92 22.44
N LYS A 111 -5.24 -0.91 22.33
CA LYS A 111 -6.11 -1.88 22.99
C LYS A 111 -6.77 -2.78 21.96
N PRO A 112 -6.96 -4.07 22.28
CA PRO A 112 -7.67 -4.97 21.38
C PRO A 112 -9.06 -4.47 21.03
N SER A 113 -9.43 -4.56 19.77
CA SER A 113 -10.78 -4.31 19.28
C SER A 113 -11.48 -5.61 18.88
N LYS A 114 -12.80 -5.55 18.81
CA LYS A 114 -13.64 -6.59 18.22
C LYS A 114 -14.01 -6.31 16.76
N TYR A 115 -13.70 -5.15 16.25
CA TYR A 115 -14.01 -4.73 14.88
C TYR A 115 -12.77 -4.71 14.03
N THR A 116 -12.96 -4.98 12.73
CA THR A 116 -11.90 -4.94 11.71
C THR A 116 -12.52 -4.49 10.39
N ASP A 117 -12.28 -3.22 10.00
CA ASP A 117 -12.77 -2.60 8.76
C ASP A 117 -11.64 -2.55 7.72
N ILE A 118 -11.31 -3.69 7.13
CA ILE A 118 -10.24 -3.79 6.12
C ILE A 118 -10.64 -3.04 4.85
N THR A 119 -11.87 -3.21 4.40
CA THR A 119 -12.38 -2.55 3.19
C THR A 119 -12.29 -1.04 3.29
N GLY A 120 -12.74 -0.46 4.42
CA GLY A 120 -12.60 0.98 4.66
C GLY A 120 -11.14 1.42 4.68
N GLY A 121 -10.26 0.63 5.29
CA GLY A 121 -8.81 0.88 5.28
C GLY A 121 -8.21 0.89 3.89
N VAL A 122 -8.56 -0.07 3.03
CA VAL A 122 -8.08 -0.15 1.63
C VAL A 122 -8.57 1.05 0.81
N LEU A 123 -9.83 1.45 0.95
CA LEU A 123 -10.38 2.62 0.27
C LEU A 123 -9.63 3.91 0.65
N GLN A 124 -9.40 4.13 1.95
CA GLN A 124 -8.65 5.29 2.43
C GLN A 124 -7.18 5.25 2.00
N ALA A 125 -6.55 4.07 2.01
CA ALA A 125 -5.18 3.90 1.55
C ALA A 125 -5.04 4.26 0.06
N ALA A 126 -5.99 3.82 -0.77
CA ALA A 126 -6.01 4.14 -2.19
C ALA A 126 -6.17 5.65 -2.43
N GLU A 127 -7.09 6.30 -1.71
CA GLU A 127 -7.27 7.76 -1.76
C GLU A 127 -5.98 8.49 -1.39
N TYR A 128 -5.38 8.15 -0.23
CA TYR A 128 -4.14 8.76 0.24
C TYR A 128 -2.99 8.63 -0.78
N LEU A 129 -2.76 7.42 -1.31
CA LEU A 129 -1.67 7.19 -2.25
C LEU A 129 -1.90 7.86 -3.61
N ASN A 130 -3.16 8.01 -4.03
CA ASN A 130 -3.51 8.80 -5.22
C ASN A 130 -3.24 10.30 -5.00
N GLU A 131 -3.57 10.85 -3.84
CA GLU A 131 -3.27 12.24 -3.50
C GLU A 131 -1.76 12.52 -3.48
N LYS A 132 -0.94 11.55 -3.02
CA LYS A 132 0.53 11.67 -3.02
C LYS A 132 1.14 11.58 -4.42
N ASN A 133 0.37 11.16 -5.41
CA ASN A 133 0.82 11.01 -6.80
C ASN A 133 2.13 10.24 -6.89
N THR A 134 2.23 9.13 -6.16
CA THR A 134 3.41 8.26 -6.17
C THR A 134 3.40 7.38 -7.42
N GLY A 135 4.57 7.11 -7.99
CA GLY A 135 4.72 6.28 -9.19
C GLY A 135 4.41 4.81 -8.91
N ARG A 136 4.83 4.32 -7.74
CA ARG A 136 4.50 2.97 -7.24
C ARG A 136 3.59 3.09 -6.03
N LYS A 137 2.50 2.34 -6.00
CA LYS A 137 1.50 2.38 -4.94
C LYS A 137 1.32 1.00 -4.34
N THR A 138 1.71 0.83 -3.09
CA THR A 138 1.64 -0.47 -2.40
C THR A 138 0.79 -0.33 -1.13
N ILE A 139 -0.21 -1.20 -0.99
CA ILE A 139 -0.98 -1.34 0.24
C ILE A 139 -0.61 -2.67 0.88
N LEU A 140 -0.10 -2.61 2.09
CA LEU A 140 0.24 -3.77 2.91
C LEU A 140 -0.88 -3.99 3.93
N ILE A 141 -1.44 -5.19 3.98
CA ILE A 141 -2.51 -5.55 4.93
C ILE A 141 -1.94 -6.58 5.90
N TYR A 142 -1.66 -6.17 7.13
CA TYR A 142 -1.18 -7.03 8.19
C TYR A 142 -2.36 -7.51 9.05
N SER A 143 -2.99 -8.62 8.65
CA SER A 143 -4.25 -9.13 9.20
C SER A 143 -4.47 -10.59 8.85
N ASP A 144 -5.35 -11.28 9.57
CA ASP A 144 -5.90 -12.59 9.18
C ASP A 144 -6.95 -12.49 8.08
N LEU A 145 -7.22 -11.28 7.59
CA LEU A 145 -8.19 -10.97 6.53
C LEU A 145 -9.66 -11.23 6.91
N LYS A 146 -9.97 -11.46 8.16
CA LYS A 146 -11.36 -11.56 8.62
C LYS A 146 -11.91 -10.17 8.91
N GLU A 147 -12.84 -9.73 8.10
CA GLU A 147 -13.53 -8.45 8.30
C GLU A 147 -14.66 -8.63 9.32
N GLU A 148 -14.69 -7.78 10.35
CA GLU A 148 -15.73 -7.78 11.38
C GLU A 148 -16.26 -6.36 11.57
N LEU A 149 -17.42 -6.08 11.00
CA LEU A 149 -18.08 -4.77 11.06
C LEU A 149 -19.21 -4.77 12.12
N PRO A 150 -19.61 -3.59 12.63
CA PRO A 150 -20.79 -3.48 13.47
C PRO A 150 -22.07 -3.91 12.74
N ASP A 151 -23.06 -4.37 13.50
CA ASP A 151 -24.36 -4.74 12.97
C ASP A 151 -24.98 -3.60 12.14
N GLY A 152 -25.42 -3.93 10.93
CA GLY A 152 -26.02 -2.98 10.00
C GLY A 152 -25.03 -2.19 9.14
N TYR A 153 -23.72 -2.35 9.34
CA TYR A 153 -22.69 -1.82 8.43
C TYR A 153 -22.45 -2.79 7.27
N VAL A 154 -22.49 -2.27 6.06
CA VAL A 154 -22.18 -3.02 4.83
C VAL A 154 -21.11 -2.25 4.07
N ARG A 155 -20.05 -2.94 3.67
CA ARG A 155 -18.95 -2.41 2.86
C ARG A 155 -18.97 -3.04 1.45
N ASP A 156 -20.10 -2.94 0.77
CA ASP A 156 -20.23 -3.39 -0.63
C ASP A 156 -19.87 -2.26 -1.59
N ILE A 157 -18.62 -1.80 -1.48
CA ILE A 157 -18.07 -0.74 -2.32
C ILE A 157 -16.99 -1.37 -3.21
N PRO A 158 -17.15 -1.30 -4.55
CA PRO A 158 -16.14 -1.83 -5.47
C PRO A 158 -14.84 -1.04 -5.34
N PHE A 159 -13.72 -1.75 -5.35
CA PHE A 159 -12.41 -1.13 -5.33
C PHE A 159 -12.06 -0.48 -6.69
N GLN A 160 -11.26 0.59 -6.65
CA GLN A 160 -10.61 1.20 -7.80
C GLN A 160 -9.10 1.19 -7.51
N LEU A 161 -8.45 0.09 -7.90
CA LEU A 161 -7.07 -0.22 -7.53
C LEU A 161 -6.14 -0.36 -8.74
N GLU A 162 -6.49 0.25 -9.87
CA GLU A 162 -5.61 0.23 -11.03
C GLU A 162 -4.23 0.82 -10.71
N GLY A 163 -3.17 0.04 -10.96
CA GLY A 163 -1.80 0.42 -10.64
C GLY A 163 -1.41 0.27 -9.16
N PHE A 164 -2.25 -0.38 -8.36
CA PHE A 164 -1.92 -0.70 -6.97
C PHE A 164 -1.43 -2.14 -6.81
N ASP A 165 -0.47 -2.29 -5.90
CA ASP A 165 0.06 -3.58 -5.45
C ASP A 165 -0.46 -3.84 -4.03
N ILE A 166 -1.33 -4.84 -3.88
CA ILE A 166 -1.93 -5.19 -2.60
C ILE A 166 -1.27 -6.45 -2.09
N VAL A 167 -0.69 -6.37 -0.89
CA VAL A 167 0.04 -7.49 -0.29
C VAL A 167 -0.52 -7.79 1.09
N ALA A 168 -1.15 -8.95 1.23
CA ALA A 168 -1.55 -9.46 2.53
C ALA A 168 -0.36 -10.13 3.23
N LEU A 169 -0.14 -9.75 4.47
CA LEU A 169 1.01 -10.17 5.27
C LEU A 169 0.55 -10.92 6.51
N ASN A 170 1.28 -12.01 6.83
CA ASN A 170 1.06 -12.78 8.06
C ASN A 170 -0.39 -13.25 8.24
N VAL A 171 -1.00 -13.72 7.15
CA VAL A 171 -2.36 -14.21 7.18
C VAL A 171 -2.40 -15.52 7.94
N THR A 172 -2.76 -15.45 9.23
CA THR A 172 -2.82 -16.61 10.12
C THR A 172 -4.14 -17.35 9.99
N LYS A 173 -4.11 -18.65 10.27
CA LYS A 173 -5.33 -19.45 10.36
C LYS A 173 -6.07 -19.12 11.66
N LEU A 174 -7.37 -18.93 11.55
CA LEU A 174 -8.25 -18.79 12.68
C LEU A 174 -8.54 -20.15 13.34
N ARG A 175 -9.11 -20.13 14.55
CA ARG A 175 -9.55 -21.38 15.19
C ARG A 175 -10.68 -22.08 14.42
N SER A 176 -11.56 -21.31 13.76
CA SER A 176 -12.59 -21.82 12.86
C SER A 176 -12.01 -22.59 11.67
N ASP A 177 -10.90 -22.10 11.12
CA ASP A 177 -10.21 -22.72 9.98
C ASP A 177 -9.65 -24.12 10.30
N ASN A 178 -9.47 -24.44 11.61
CA ASN A 178 -9.11 -25.79 12.03
C ASN A 178 -10.31 -26.75 12.02
N ILE A 179 -11.53 -26.22 12.05
CA ILE A 179 -12.78 -26.97 11.96
C ILE A 179 -13.16 -27.15 10.49
N ASP A 180 -13.13 -26.07 9.71
CA ASP A 180 -13.30 -26.10 8.26
C ASP A 180 -12.15 -25.35 7.54
N PRO A 181 -11.16 -26.08 7.03
CA PRO A 181 -10.03 -25.46 6.32
C PRO A 181 -10.42 -24.67 5.04
N ARG A 182 -11.62 -24.89 4.52
CA ARG A 182 -12.11 -24.16 3.33
C ARG A 182 -12.35 -22.69 3.66
N GLU A 183 -12.80 -22.36 4.88
CA GLU A 183 -13.02 -20.97 5.30
C GLU A 183 -11.77 -20.10 5.11
N TYR A 184 -10.59 -20.66 5.35
CA TYR A 184 -9.32 -19.96 5.12
C TYR A 184 -9.07 -19.69 3.63
N MET A 185 -9.30 -20.68 2.79
CA MET A 185 -9.08 -20.55 1.34
C MET A 185 -10.11 -19.60 0.73
N ASP A 186 -11.39 -19.75 1.08
CA ASP A 186 -12.48 -18.91 0.59
C ASP A 186 -12.21 -17.42 0.93
N ARG A 187 -11.68 -17.15 2.13
CA ARG A 187 -11.32 -15.80 2.57
C ARG A 187 -10.19 -15.21 1.73
N LEU A 188 -9.15 -15.99 1.42
CA LEU A 188 -8.06 -15.57 0.54
C LEU A 188 -8.54 -15.31 -0.89
N GLU A 189 -9.35 -16.22 -1.44
CA GLU A 189 -9.88 -16.13 -2.80
C GLU A 189 -10.84 -14.95 -2.94
N ASP A 190 -11.67 -14.67 -1.92
CA ASP A 190 -12.58 -13.52 -1.93
C ASP A 190 -11.81 -12.20 -1.97
N TRP A 191 -10.78 -12.03 -1.15
CA TRP A 191 -9.93 -10.84 -1.17
C TRP A 191 -9.19 -10.70 -2.49
N GLN A 192 -8.61 -11.78 -3.02
CA GLN A 192 -7.96 -11.79 -4.32
C GLN A 192 -8.92 -11.32 -5.41
N ARG A 193 -10.10 -11.93 -5.50
CA ARG A 193 -11.11 -11.58 -6.49
C ARG A 193 -11.49 -10.09 -6.40
N ARG A 194 -11.79 -9.58 -5.21
CA ARG A 194 -12.19 -8.17 -5.00
C ARG A 194 -11.10 -7.19 -5.43
N VAL A 195 -9.83 -7.50 -5.15
CA VAL A 195 -8.69 -6.66 -5.54
C VAL A 195 -8.47 -6.69 -7.05
N GLU A 196 -8.50 -7.89 -7.67
CA GLU A 196 -8.28 -8.07 -9.11
C GLU A 196 -9.44 -7.48 -9.93
N GLU A 197 -10.68 -7.62 -9.49
CA GLU A 197 -11.84 -6.95 -10.08
C GLU A 197 -11.72 -5.42 -10.01
N GLY A 198 -11.06 -4.90 -8.98
CA GLY A 198 -10.73 -3.48 -8.84
C GLY A 198 -9.52 -3.02 -9.66
N GLY A 199 -8.88 -3.91 -10.42
CA GLY A 199 -7.71 -3.61 -11.27
C GLY A 199 -6.37 -3.63 -10.54
N GLY A 200 -6.31 -4.05 -9.26
CA GLY A 200 -5.09 -4.17 -8.49
C GLY A 200 -4.38 -5.52 -8.67
N SER A 201 -3.12 -5.61 -8.29
CA SER A 201 -2.44 -6.89 -8.13
C SER A 201 -2.58 -7.41 -6.70
N TRP A 202 -2.62 -8.74 -6.53
CA TRP A 202 -2.76 -9.39 -5.24
C TRP A 202 -1.65 -10.39 -4.95
N ARG A 203 -1.10 -10.31 -3.74
CA ARG A 203 -0.11 -11.28 -3.24
C ARG A 203 -0.32 -11.57 -1.76
N VAL A 204 0.01 -12.79 -1.33
CA VAL A 204 0.02 -13.19 0.08
C VAL A 204 1.43 -13.60 0.47
N ILE A 205 1.95 -13.05 1.57
CA ILE A 205 3.27 -13.34 2.08
C ILE A 205 3.18 -13.60 3.58
N ASN A 206 3.33 -14.88 3.94
CA ASN A 206 3.32 -15.32 5.33
C ASN A 206 4.73 -15.51 5.93
N ASP A 207 5.75 -15.50 5.07
CA ASP A 207 7.14 -15.60 5.46
C ASP A 207 7.74 -14.19 5.54
N MET A 208 7.89 -13.69 6.76
CA MET A 208 8.39 -12.34 7.03
C MET A 208 9.86 -12.16 6.60
N ASP A 209 10.65 -13.24 6.46
CA ASP A 209 12.02 -13.17 5.96
C ASP A 209 12.06 -12.79 4.46
N ARG A 210 10.92 -12.91 3.74
CA ARG A 210 10.79 -12.51 2.35
C ARG A 210 10.33 -11.07 2.14
N LEU A 211 10.02 -10.32 3.20
CA LEU A 211 9.56 -8.93 3.10
C LEU A 211 10.52 -8.01 2.33
N GLU A 212 11.82 -8.26 2.43
CA GLU A 212 12.82 -7.48 1.70
C GLU A 212 12.62 -7.52 0.16
N ARG A 213 12.00 -8.58 -0.37
CA ARG A 213 11.73 -8.73 -1.80
C ARG A 213 10.50 -7.94 -2.25
N ILE A 214 9.59 -7.60 -1.34
CA ILE A 214 8.34 -6.88 -1.67
C ILE A 214 8.65 -5.44 -2.07
N ILE A 215 9.65 -4.84 -1.43
CA ILE A 215 9.97 -3.43 -1.55
C ILE A 215 11.00 -3.18 -2.66
N ASN A 216 11.67 -4.22 -3.11
CA ASN A 216 12.72 -4.15 -4.15
C ASN A 216 12.25 -4.67 -5.52
N GLY A 217 11.00 -5.10 -5.66
CA GLY A 217 10.42 -5.68 -6.90
C GLY A 217 9.99 -4.66 -7.92
#